data_9922acbae0caf7af7dc4df8b9ae3b672
#
_entry.id   9922acbae0caf7af7dc4df8b9ae3b672
#
_cell.length_a   1.000
_cell.length_b   1.000
_cell.length_c   1.000
_cell.angle_alpha   90.00
_cell.angle_beta   90.00
_cell.angle_gamma   90.00
#
_symmetry.space_group_name_H-M   'P 1'
#
loop_
_entity.id
_entity.type
_entity.pdbx_description
1 polymer ?
#
loop_
_entity_poly.entity_id
_entity_poly.type
_entity_poly.pdbx_seq_one_letter_code
_entity_poly.pdbx_strand_id
1 'polypeptide(L)'
;MNRTADVVIVGAGVIGSATAFELAKRGYKTLNIDKLPASGYGSTSNSCAIVRAHYSTWDGVAMAYEGFFYWDDWNKYLEVEDERGMAKYMKTGSIMFMLKGADHSKKSLNLFKEIGVE
;
A
#
# COMPACT_ATOMS: atom_id res chain seq x y z
N MET A 1 7.42 32.25 -11.97
CA MET A 1 6.66 32.06 -10.71
C MET A 1 7.47 31.14 -9.79
N ASN A 2 7.88 31.61 -8.62
CA ASN A 2 8.51 30.74 -7.63
C ASN A 2 7.45 29.80 -7.05
N ARG A 3 7.60 28.50 -7.30
CA ARG A 3 6.77 27.46 -6.67
C ARG A 3 7.44 27.07 -5.36
N THR A 4 6.75 27.24 -4.26
CA THR A 4 7.22 26.81 -2.93
C THR A 4 6.39 25.63 -2.47
N ALA A 5 7.02 24.66 -1.81
CA ALA A 5 6.38 23.52 -1.16
C ALA A 5 7.03 23.31 0.20
N ASP A 6 6.28 22.75 1.15
CA ASP A 6 6.81 22.38 2.47
C ASP A 6 7.61 21.08 2.36
N VAL A 7 7.16 20.17 1.48
CA VAL A 7 7.80 18.87 1.24
C VAL A 7 7.89 18.58 -0.25
N VAL A 8 9.07 18.18 -0.70
CA VAL A 8 9.30 17.67 -2.06
C VAL A 8 9.49 16.17 -1.99
N ILE A 9 8.70 15.42 -2.76
CA ILE A 9 8.73 13.96 -2.83
C ILE A 9 9.27 13.54 -4.19
N VAL A 10 10.37 12.80 -4.18
CA VAL A 10 10.99 12.28 -5.41
C VAL A 10 10.42 10.89 -5.71
N GLY A 11 9.67 10.82 -6.79
CA GLY A 11 8.92 9.64 -7.23
C GLY A 11 7.41 9.82 -7.07
N ALA A 12 6.66 9.54 -8.14
CA ALA A 12 5.20 9.62 -8.18
C ALA A 12 4.55 8.25 -8.46
N GLY A 13 5.18 7.18 -7.99
CA GLY A 13 4.56 5.86 -7.88
C GLY A 13 3.62 5.78 -6.67
N VAL A 14 3.08 4.59 -6.38
CA VAL A 14 2.13 4.39 -5.27
C VAL A 14 2.66 4.89 -3.93
N ILE A 15 3.94 4.65 -3.61
CA ILE A 15 4.55 5.08 -2.34
C ILE A 15 4.60 6.61 -2.27
N GLY A 16 5.15 7.27 -3.30
CA GLY A 16 5.26 8.72 -3.30
C GLY A 16 3.91 9.43 -3.32
N SER A 17 2.95 8.88 -4.06
CA SER A 17 1.57 9.42 -4.09
C SER A 17 0.86 9.26 -2.75
N ALA A 18 0.97 8.11 -2.10
CA ALA A 18 0.40 7.88 -0.77
C ALA A 18 1.05 8.80 0.29
N THR A 19 2.36 8.96 0.23
CA THR A 19 3.09 9.89 1.12
C THR A 19 2.61 11.32 0.94
N ALA A 20 2.44 11.78 -0.32
CA ALA A 20 1.93 13.12 -0.61
C ALA A 20 0.51 13.32 -0.09
N PHE A 21 -0.35 12.31 -0.29
CA PHE A 21 -1.73 12.33 0.16
C PHE A 21 -1.80 12.46 1.70
N GLU A 22 -1.07 11.62 2.42
CA GLU A 22 -1.02 11.64 3.88
C GLU A 22 -0.47 12.96 4.45
N LEU A 23 0.54 13.52 3.81
CA LEU A 23 1.08 14.84 4.20
C LEU A 23 0.09 15.96 3.90
N ALA A 24 -0.60 15.91 2.76
CA ALA A 24 -1.61 16.89 2.40
C ALA A 24 -2.81 16.84 3.38
N LYS A 25 -3.25 15.66 3.81
CA LYS A 25 -4.27 15.52 4.88
C LYS A 25 -3.84 16.19 6.19
N ARG A 26 -2.54 16.28 6.46
CA ARG A 26 -1.94 16.96 7.63
C ARG A 26 -1.67 18.45 7.39
N GLY A 27 -2.08 18.98 6.24
CA GLY A 27 -1.98 20.41 5.91
C GLY A 27 -0.66 20.83 5.26
N TYR A 28 0.25 19.92 4.94
CA TYR A 28 1.49 20.25 4.25
C TYR A 28 1.26 20.46 2.76
N LYS A 29 1.88 21.48 2.19
CA LYS A 29 1.94 21.71 0.75
C LYS A 29 3.01 20.81 0.13
N THR A 30 2.57 19.78 -0.57
CA THR A 30 3.46 18.78 -1.18
C THR A 30 3.72 19.04 -2.65
N LEU A 31 4.88 18.63 -3.14
CA LEU A 31 5.26 18.60 -4.54
C LEU A 31 5.89 17.26 -4.89
N ASN A 32 5.21 16.47 -5.73
CA ASN A 32 5.81 15.26 -6.29
C ASN A 32 6.54 15.58 -7.58
N ILE A 33 7.76 15.05 -7.71
CA ILE A 33 8.55 15.10 -8.93
C ILE A 33 8.90 13.69 -9.38
N ASP A 34 8.77 13.42 -10.68
CA ASP A 34 9.13 12.14 -11.27
C ASP A 34 9.83 12.36 -12.61
N LYS A 35 10.68 11.43 -13.00
CA LYS A 35 11.34 11.41 -14.31
C LYS A 35 10.40 10.92 -15.43
N LEU A 36 9.31 10.23 -15.08
CA LEU A 36 8.35 9.68 -16.01
C LEU A 36 7.20 10.68 -16.25
N PRO A 37 6.51 10.59 -17.40
CA PRO A 37 5.55 11.62 -17.84
C PRO A 37 4.26 11.67 -17.03
N ALA A 38 3.97 10.62 -16.24
CA ALA A 38 2.77 10.58 -15.39
C ALA A 38 3.00 9.76 -14.13
N SER A 39 2.16 10.00 -13.12
CA SER A 39 2.15 9.22 -11.88
C SER A 39 1.84 7.75 -12.15
N GLY A 40 2.53 6.85 -11.45
CA GLY A 40 2.32 5.41 -11.55
C GLY A 40 2.98 4.72 -12.75
N TYR A 41 3.61 5.43 -13.67
CA TYR A 41 4.21 4.87 -14.91
C TYR A 41 5.45 3.99 -14.69
N GLY A 42 5.95 3.89 -13.46
CA GLY A 42 7.06 3.00 -13.09
C GLY A 42 6.58 1.61 -12.67
N SER A 43 7.16 1.10 -11.58
CA SER A 43 6.83 -0.22 -11.01
C SER A 43 5.35 -0.36 -10.64
N THR A 44 4.68 0.74 -10.33
CA THR A 44 3.27 0.74 -9.91
C THR A 44 2.36 0.19 -11.00
N SER A 45 2.49 0.67 -12.24
CA SER A 45 1.67 0.19 -13.35
C SER A 45 2.05 -1.21 -13.84
N ASN A 46 3.23 -1.70 -13.47
CA ASN A 46 3.70 -3.05 -13.78
C ASN A 46 3.44 -4.06 -12.65
N SER A 47 2.77 -3.64 -11.59
CA SER A 47 2.38 -4.50 -10.48
C SER A 47 1.11 -5.30 -10.82
N CYS A 48 1.04 -6.54 -10.36
CA CYS A 48 -0.18 -7.37 -10.42
C CYS A 48 -1.19 -7.02 -9.32
N ALA A 49 -0.93 -5.99 -8.51
CA ALA A 49 -1.79 -5.47 -7.46
C ALA A 49 -2.24 -6.53 -6.42
N ILE A 50 -1.38 -7.48 -6.09
CA ILE A 50 -1.66 -8.45 -5.03
C ILE A 50 -1.46 -7.77 -3.67
N VAL A 51 -2.54 -7.69 -2.89
CA VAL A 51 -2.52 -7.24 -1.50
C VAL A 51 -2.51 -8.47 -0.61
N ARG A 52 -1.49 -8.59 0.26
CA ARG A 52 -1.31 -9.79 1.11
C ARG A 52 -0.63 -9.42 2.43
N ALA A 53 -0.91 -10.17 3.50
CA ALA A 53 -0.21 -10.07 4.78
C ALA A 53 0.91 -11.12 4.96
N HIS A 54 1.13 -12.00 3.99
CA HIS A 54 2.12 -13.08 4.10
C HIS A 54 3.55 -12.58 3.94
N TYR A 55 4.16 -12.21 5.06
CA TYR A 55 5.56 -11.79 5.18
C TYR A 55 6.27 -12.57 6.29
N SER A 56 7.61 -12.50 6.32
CA SER A 56 8.47 -13.26 7.25
C SER A 56 8.90 -12.49 8.48
N THR A 57 8.52 -11.22 8.58
CA THR A 57 8.84 -10.34 9.72
C THR A 57 7.56 -9.80 10.34
N TRP A 58 7.61 -9.54 11.63
CA TRP A 58 6.49 -8.98 12.37
C TRP A 58 6.00 -7.65 11.76
N ASP A 59 6.93 -6.71 11.55
CA ASP A 59 6.62 -5.41 10.96
C ASP A 59 5.99 -5.52 9.57
N GLY A 60 6.51 -6.43 8.75
CA GLY A 60 5.97 -6.66 7.40
C GLY A 60 4.54 -7.17 7.42
N VAL A 61 4.21 -8.09 8.33
CA VAL A 61 2.84 -8.59 8.51
C VAL A 61 1.94 -7.51 9.08
N ALA A 62 2.37 -6.81 10.14
CA ALA A 62 1.58 -5.78 10.80
C ALA A 62 1.23 -4.61 9.86
N MET A 63 2.21 -4.08 9.14
CA MET A 63 1.99 -3.00 8.16
C MET A 63 1.08 -3.43 7.01
N ALA A 64 1.25 -4.66 6.52
CA ALA A 64 0.41 -5.15 5.44
C ALA A 64 -1.03 -5.41 5.91
N TYR A 65 -1.21 -5.90 7.12
CA TYR A 65 -2.53 -6.12 7.72
C TYR A 65 -3.24 -4.80 8.01
N GLU A 66 -2.54 -3.80 8.53
CA GLU A 66 -3.06 -2.44 8.66
C GLU A 66 -3.54 -1.89 7.30
N GLY A 67 -2.77 -2.15 6.24
CA GLY A 67 -3.13 -1.76 4.88
C GLY A 67 -4.46 -2.32 4.39
N PHE A 68 -4.90 -3.49 4.88
CA PHE A 68 -6.18 -4.08 4.48
C PHE A 68 -7.37 -3.21 4.87
N PHE A 69 -7.33 -2.55 6.01
CA PHE A 69 -8.40 -1.68 6.48
C PHE A 69 -8.58 -0.45 5.59
N TYR A 70 -7.50 0.09 5.03
CA TYR A 70 -7.57 1.18 4.05
C TYR A 70 -8.13 0.70 2.71
N TRP A 71 -7.72 -0.46 2.24
CA TRP A 71 -8.23 -1.05 0.99
C TRP A 71 -9.70 -1.45 1.10
N ASP A 72 -10.14 -1.93 2.25
CA ASP A 72 -11.50 -2.39 2.49
C ASP A 72 -12.53 -1.25 2.42
N ASP A 73 -12.13 -0.06 2.84
CA ASP A 73 -12.96 1.15 2.78
C ASP A 73 -12.22 2.30 2.07
N TRP A 74 -11.82 2.01 0.84
CA TRP A 74 -10.99 2.90 0.03
C TRP A 74 -11.59 4.27 -0.18
N ASN A 75 -12.90 4.35 -0.40
CA ASN A 75 -13.61 5.61 -0.60
C ASN A 75 -13.56 6.50 0.66
N LYS A 76 -13.77 5.90 1.82
CA LYS A 76 -13.68 6.60 3.09
C LYS A 76 -12.25 7.07 3.38
N TYR A 77 -11.25 6.25 3.06
CA TYR A 77 -9.86 6.62 3.23
C TYR A 77 -9.48 7.82 2.36
N LEU A 78 -9.88 7.85 1.10
CA LEU A 78 -9.57 8.93 0.17
C LEU A 78 -10.44 10.18 0.40
N GLU A 79 -11.63 10.04 0.97
CA GLU A 79 -12.59 11.13 1.20
C GLU A 79 -13.03 11.85 -0.09
N VAL A 80 -12.85 11.18 -1.24
CA VAL A 80 -13.24 11.67 -2.57
C VAL A 80 -13.75 10.52 -3.43
N GLU A 81 -14.58 10.84 -4.42
CA GLU A 81 -14.96 9.92 -5.48
C GLU A 81 -14.19 10.27 -6.76
N ASP A 82 -13.65 9.28 -7.46
CA ASP A 82 -13.02 9.45 -8.77
C ASP A 82 -14.03 9.07 -9.86
N GLU A 83 -14.30 9.99 -10.79
CA GLU A 83 -15.21 9.76 -11.93
C GLU A 83 -14.79 8.56 -12.79
N ARG A 84 -13.50 8.20 -12.79
CA ARG A 84 -12.94 7.03 -13.46
C ARG A 84 -13.18 5.72 -12.74
N GLY A 85 -13.79 5.80 -11.56
CA GLY A 85 -14.04 4.68 -10.65
C GLY A 85 -12.97 4.52 -9.60
N MET A 86 -13.35 3.86 -8.51
CA MET A 86 -12.51 3.63 -7.34
C MET A 86 -11.82 2.27 -7.42
N ALA A 87 -10.66 2.14 -6.77
CA ALA A 87 -10.02 0.85 -6.59
C ALA A 87 -10.94 -0.12 -5.83
N LYS A 88 -11.05 -1.35 -6.32
CA LYS A 88 -11.87 -2.39 -5.70
C LYS A 88 -10.95 -3.44 -5.07
N TYR A 89 -11.01 -3.53 -3.75
CA TYR A 89 -10.36 -4.60 -3.04
C TYR A 89 -11.21 -5.86 -3.04
N MET A 90 -10.68 -6.95 -3.59
CA MET A 90 -11.38 -8.24 -3.67
C MET A 90 -10.77 -9.19 -2.64
N LYS A 91 -11.54 -9.56 -1.62
CA LYS A 91 -11.13 -10.52 -0.57
C LYS A 91 -11.24 -11.95 -1.09
N THR A 92 -10.30 -12.35 -1.93
CA THR A 92 -10.29 -13.69 -2.55
C THR A 92 -9.70 -14.76 -1.63
N GLY A 93 -9.05 -14.38 -0.54
CA GLY A 93 -8.21 -15.26 0.24
C GLY A 93 -6.94 -15.66 -0.52
N SER A 94 -6.12 -16.51 0.11
CA SER A 94 -4.92 -17.06 -0.51
C SER A 94 -4.69 -18.50 -0.10
N ILE A 95 -4.18 -19.31 -1.03
CA ILE A 95 -3.74 -20.69 -0.76
C ILE A 95 -2.22 -20.70 -0.88
N MET A 96 -1.56 -21.13 0.20
CA MET A 96 -0.11 -21.23 0.25
C MET A 96 0.33 -22.69 0.18
N PHE A 97 0.97 -23.08 -0.91
CA PHE A 97 1.59 -24.41 -1.02
C PHE A 97 2.91 -24.43 -0.28
N MET A 98 3.08 -25.40 0.60
CA MET A 98 4.26 -25.52 1.44
C MET A 98 4.95 -26.84 1.24
N LEU A 99 6.28 -26.82 1.18
CA LEU A 99 7.08 -28.05 1.16
C LEU A 99 7.06 -28.69 2.56
N LYS A 100 6.99 -30.01 2.60
CA LYS A 100 7.06 -30.77 3.85
C LYS A 100 8.39 -30.48 4.56
N GLY A 101 8.30 -30.04 5.82
CA GLY A 101 9.48 -29.67 6.62
C GLY A 101 9.92 -28.20 6.50
N ALA A 102 9.21 -27.36 5.77
CA ALA A 102 9.52 -25.93 5.69
C ALA A 102 9.06 -25.19 6.96
N ASP A 103 10.00 -24.78 7.81
CA ASP A 103 9.70 -24.07 9.07
C ASP A 103 9.23 -22.62 8.85
N HIS A 104 9.50 -22.07 7.67
CA HIS A 104 9.10 -20.70 7.32
C HIS A 104 7.59 -20.47 7.47
N SER A 105 6.79 -21.43 7.11
CA SER A 105 5.32 -21.38 7.18
C SER A 105 4.78 -21.32 8.59
N LYS A 106 5.38 -22.10 9.49
CA LYS A 106 5.03 -22.08 10.92
C LYS A 106 5.32 -20.70 11.52
N LYS A 107 6.45 -20.11 11.13
CA LYS A 107 6.82 -18.77 11.58
C LYS A 107 5.79 -17.72 11.13
N SER A 108 5.41 -17.72 9.86
CA SER A 108 4.40 -16.79 9.34
C SER A 108 3.03 -16.98 10.01
N LEU A 109 2.59 -18.23 10.25
CA LEU A 109 1.34 -18.50 10.96
C LEU A 109 1.37 -18.03 12.42
N ASN A 110 2.52 -18.12 13.09
CA ASN A 110 2.66 -17.60 14.45
C ASN A 110 2.57 -16.07 14.46
N LEU A 111 3.20 -15.40 13.49
CA LEU A 111 3.08 -13.95 13.34
C LEU A 111 1.63 -13.52 13.07
N PHE A 112 0.90 -14.27 12.24
CA PHE A 112 -0.52 -13.99 11.98
C PHE A 112 -1.35 -14.06 13.26
N LYS A 113 -1.17 -15.11 14.06
CA LYS A 113 -1.86 -15.28 15.35
C LYS A 113 -1.52 -14.17 16.34
N GLU A 114 -0.24 -13.77 16.41
CA GLU A 114 0.23 -12.73 17.31
C GLU A 114 -0.35 -11.35 16.93
N ILE A 115 -0.47 -11.06 15.63
CA ILE A 115 -0.97 -9.78 15.12
C ILE A 115 -2.51 -9.78 15.04
N GLY A 116 -3.15 -10.94 15.05
CA GLY A 116 -4.60 -11.08 14.91
C GLY A 116 -5.08 -11.05 13.46
N VAL A 117 -4.25 -11.52 12.53
CA VAL A 117 -4.67 -11.67 11.12
C VAL A 117 -5.64 -12.85 11.03
N GLU A 118 -6.86 -12.58 10.53
CA GLU A 118 -7.94 -13.53 10.30
C GLU A 118 -7.80 -14.26 8.95
#